data_0ba3e9424c4b868faaaa72970d034bcb
#
_entry.id   0ba3e9424c4b868faaaa72970d034bcb
#
_cell.length_a   1.000
_cell.length_b   1.000
_cell.length_c   1.000
_cell.angle_alpha   90.00
_cell.angle_beta   90.00
_cell.angle_gamma   90.00
#
_symmetry.space_group_name_H-M   'P 1'
#
loop_
_entity.id
_entity.type
_entity.pdbx_description
1 polymer ?
#
loop_
_entity_poly.entity_id
_entity_poly.type
_entity_poly.pdbx_seq_one_letter_code
_entity_poly.pdbx_strand_id
1 'polypeptide(L)'
;MKLTLQGLQEKEQWKNAGIGLPSYDIEKVAEETKKNPVWVHFGAGNIFRIFIGGIADTLISSGEMKKGITCVETFDFDVVDKIYRPYDNLVLAVTLKADGSTDKKVLGSLAEAIKAQSEVPEEWDRLKEIFSDKNLQMISFTITEKGYALKGVDGNYFPFIQKDIDNRPEKPVSAMAVVCALLYERFQAGKAPLAVVSMDNCSHNGEKLRNSILTMAKEWEKKGYVTGEFVNYISDEDQVSFPWSMIDKITPRPAESVCRSLEELGIEDIAPVITSKNTYIAPFVNAEGPQYLVIEDHFPNGRPALEKAGVYMTDRDTVNKVERMKVTTCLNPLHTALAVYGCVLGYTLIADEMKDEELNRLVHEIGPVEGMPVVTDPGILSPEAFVDEVINVRIPNPFMPDTPQRIATDTSQKVGIRYGETIKAYVAQYGDAKKLKAIPLAIAGWCRYLLGVDDKGEKFELSSDPMLAELTAALKDVKFGEKESYTGQLKSILSNENIFGIDLYKAGIGEKIEELFVKEIAGPGAVRKTLKENLTD
;
A
#
# COMPACT_ATOMS: atom_id res chain seq x y z
N MET A 1 2.70 -32.20 8.76
CA MET A 1 1.68 -31.81 7.73
C MET A 1 2.37 -31.01 6.64
N LYS A 2 2.08 -31.30 5.36
CA LYS A 2 2.63 -30.50 4.23
C LYS A 2 1.55 -29.64 3.60
N LEU A 3 1.90 -28.41 3.22
CA LEU A 3 1.00 -27.49 2.51
C LEU A 3 0.95 -27.87 1.02
N THR A 4 0.31 -28.99 0.73
CA THR A 4 0.09 -29.54 -0.62
C THR A 4 -1.28 -30.17 -0.71
N LEU A 5 -1.83 -30.33 -1.92
CA LEU A 5 -3.14 -31.01 -2.11
C LEU A 5 -3.17 -32.39 -1.45
N GLN A 6 -2.08 -33.14 -1.54
CA GLN A 6 -1.94 -34.42 -0.85
C GLN A 6 -1.94 -34.26 0.67
N GLY A 7 -1.18 -33.30 1.21
CA GLY A 7 -1.10 -33.05 2.64
C GLY A 7 -2.41 -32.57 3.26
N LEU A 8 -3.27 -31.88 2.49
CA LEU A 8 -4.59 -31.46 2.95
C LEU A 8 -5.57 -32.61 3.15
N GLN A 9 -5.28 -33.83 2.67
CA GLN A 9 -6.11 -34.99 2.94
C GLN A 9 -6.05 -35.44 4.42
N GLU A 10 -5.03 -35.01 5.16
CA GLU A 10 -4.88 -35.28 6.60
C GLU A 10 -5.76 -34.32 7.45
N LYS A 11 -7.03 -34.18 7.10
CA LYS A 11 -7.97 -33.16 7.61
C LYS A 11 -8.00 -33.02 9.14
N GLU A 12 -7.94 -34.16 9.86
CA GLU A 12 -7.96 -34.14 11.33
C GLU A 12 -6.71 -33.48 11.94
N GLN A 13 -5.55 -33.65 11.30
CA GLN A 13 -4.32 -32.98 11.78
C GLN A 13 -4.41 -31.47 11.63
N TRP A 14 -4.88 -30.99 10.49
CA TRP A 14 -5.11 -29.55 10.24
C TRP A 14 -6.12 -28.96 11.21
N LYS A 15 -7.23 -29.68 11.44
CA LYS A 15 -8.25 -29.27 12.41
C LYS A 15 -7.70 -29.19 13.84
N ASN A 16 -6.94 -30.20 14.27
CA ASN A 16 -6.33 -30.23 15.60
C ASN A 16 -5.28 -29.10 15.77
N ALA A 17 -4.62 -28.69 14.70
CA ALA A 17 -3.73 -27.52 14.67
C ALA A 17 -4.49 -26.18 14.64
N GLY A 18 -5.82 -26.18 14.61
CA GLY A 18 -6.63 -24.98 14.55
C GLY A 18 -6.53 -24.22 13.21
N ILE A 19 -6.29 -24.95 12.11
CA ILE A 19 -6.12 -24.38 10.77
C ILE A 19 -7.33 -24.74 9.91
N GLY A 20 -8.04 -23.71 9.43
CA GLY A 20 -9.17 -23.88 8.53
C GLY A 20 -8.73 -24.35 7.13
N LEU A 21 -9.49 -25.26 6.55
CA LEU A 21 -9.29 -25.73 5.17
C LEU A 21 -10.38 -25.21 4.24
N PRO A 22 -10.11 -25.04 2.92
CA PRO A 22 -11.14 -24.72 1.95
C PRO A 22 -12.31 -25.70 1.99
N SER A 23 -13.53 -25.18 1.88
CA SER A 23 -14.76 -25.99 1.90
C SER A 23 -15.17 -26.52 0.52
N TYR A 24 -14.42 -26.17 -0.51
CA TYR A 24 -14.67 -26.51 -1.92
C TYR A 24 -13.59 -27.44 -2.48
N ASP A 25 -13.87 -28.02 -3.62
CA ASP A 25 -12.94 -28.87 -4.38
C ASP A 25 -11.93 -27.99 -5.12
N ILE A 26 -10.70 -27.90 -4.59
CA ILE A 26 -9.61 -27.05 -5.08
C ILE A 26 -9.18 -27.47 -6.49
N GLU A 27 -9.07 -28.79 -6.74
CA GLU A 27 -8.63 -29.32 -8.04
C GLU A 27 -9.64 -28.97 -9.13
N LYS A 28 -10.93 -29.15 -8.84
CA LYS A 28 -12.01 -28.76 -9.76
C LYS A 28 -12.02 -27.26 -10.05
N VAL A 29 -11.84 -26.42 -9.03
CA VAL A 29 -11.76 -24.96 -9.20
C VAL A 29 -10.57 -24.61 -10.09
N ALA A 30 -9.41 -25.23 -9.87
CA ALA A 30 -8.22 -25.00 -10.69
C ALA A 30 -8.43 -25.43 -12.15
N GLU A 31 -9.03 -26.60 -12.39
CA GLU A 31 -9.35 -27.08 -13.73
C GLU A 31 -10.32 -26.15 -14.49
N GLU A 32 -11.41 -25.74 -13.83
CA GLU A 32 -12.39 -24.82 -14.42
C GLU A 32 -11.79 -23.44 -14.70
N THR A 33 -10.88 -22.98 -13.86
CA THR A 33 -10.15 -21.72 -14.07
C THR A 33 -9.24 -21.81 -15.28
N LYS A 34 -8.45 -22.89 -15.38
CA LYS A 34 -7.53 -23.11 -16.52
C LYS A 34 -8.23 -23.21 -17.85
N LYS A 35 -9.44 -23.79 -17.89
CA LYS A 35 -10.26 -23.87 -19.11
C LYS A 35 -10.75 -22.51 -19.58
N ASN A 36 -11.20 -21.66 -18.67
CA ASN A 36 -11.80 -20.37 -18.99
C ASN A 36 -11.49 -19.37 -17.87
N PRO A 37 -10.28 -18.78 -17.82
CA PRO A 37 -9.92 -17.80 -16.80
C PRO A 37 -10.81 -16.55 -16.91
N VAL A 38 -11.30 -16.07 -15.77
CA VAL A 38 -12.11 -14.83 -15.70
C VAL A 38 -11.37 -13.70 -14.99
N TRP A 39 -10.38 -14.06 -14.17
CA TRP A 39 -9.60 -13.14 -13.38
C TRP A 39 -8.12 -13.54 -13.39
N VAL A 40 -7.28 -12.63 -13.90
CA VAL A 40 -5.81 -12.75 -13.86
C VAL A 40 -5.26 -11.69 -12.94
N HIS A 41 -4.25 -12.02 -12.14
CA HIS A 41 -3.60 -11.06 -11.26
C HIS A 41 -2.09 -11.00 -11.51
N PHE A 42 -1.58 -9.80 -11.71
CA PHE A 42 -0.15 -9.51 -11.89
C PHE A 42 0.50 -9.12 -10.57
N GLY A 43 1.54 -9.83 -10.18
CA GLY A 43 2.24 -9.69 -8.93
C GLY A 43 1.95 -10.84 -7.96
N ALA A 44 2.98 -11.61 -7.64
CA ALA A 44 2.88 -12.83 -6.82
C ALA A 44 3.19 -12.61 -5.33
N GLY A 45 3.13 -11.35 -4.86
CA GLY A 45 3.52 -10.95 -3.52
C GLY A 45 2.51 -11.27 -2.43
N ASN A 46 2.86 -10.94 -1.19
CA ASN A 46 2.08 -11.29 0.01
C ASN A 46 0.67 -10.67 0.02
N ILE A 47 0.52 -9.42 -0.40
CA ILE A 47 -0.80 -8.77 -0.39
C ILE A 47 -1.77 -9.45 -1.35
N PHE A 48 -1.31 -9.85 -2.53
CA PHE A 48 -2.10 -10.67 -3.44
C PHE A 48 -2.50 -11.99 -2.81
N ARG A 49 -1.53 -12.72 -2.28
CA ARG A 49 -1.73 -14.07 -1.76
C ARG A 49 -2.77 -14.14 -0.64
N ILE A 50 -2.69 -13.23 0.36
CA ILE A 50 -3.58 -13.27 1.52
C ILE A 50 -4.86 -12.45 1.32
N PHE A 51 -4.79 -11.28 0.70
CA PHE A 51 -5.94 -10.40 0.60
C PHE A 51 -6.77 -10.65 -0.66
N ILE A 52 -6.17 -10.50 -1.83
CA ILE A 52 -6.90 -10.71 -3.09
C ILE A 52 -7.27 -12.19 -3.26
N GLY A 53 -6.34 -13.10 -2.96
CA GLY A 53 -6.60 -14.54 -2.89
C GLY A 53 -7.66 -14.88 -1.84
N GLY A 54 -7.67 -14.20 -0.70
CA GLY A 54 -8.69 -14.34 0.35
C GLY A 54 -10.09 -13.91 -0.10
N ILE A 55 -10.19 -12.84 -0.90
CA ILE A 55 -11.46 -12.41 -1.53
C ILE A 55 -11.98 -13.51 -2.45
N ALA A 56 -11.14 -14.02 -3.34
CA ALA A 56 -11.53 -15.11 -4.24
C ALA A 56 -11.91 -16.38 -3.48
N ASP A 57 -11.18 -16.74 -2.42
CA ASP A 57 -11.48 -17.89 -1.55
C ASP A 57 -12.85 -17.75 -0.88
N THR A 58 -13.19 -16.54 -0.43
CA THR A 58 -14.50 -16.23 0.15
C THR A 58 -15.63 -16.39 -0.88
N LEU A 59 -15.44 -15.86 -2.09
CA LEU A 59 -16.42 -15.98 -3.18
C LEU A 59 -16.63 -17.43 -3.63
N ILE A 60 -15.56 -18.22 -3.68
CA ILE A 60 -15.66 -19.63 -4.04
C ILE A 60 -16.35 -20.42 -2.92
N SER A 61 -15.97 -20.18 -1.67
CA SER A 61 -16.56 -20.85 -0.50
C SER A 61 -18.05 -20.56 -0.34
N SER A 62 -18.50 -19.36 -0.70
CA SER A 62 -19.91 -18.97 -0.67
C SER A 62 -20.71 -19.40 -1.91
N GLY A 63 -20.04 -19.96 -2.93
CA GLY A 63 -20.67 -20.36 -4.19
C GLY A 63 -20.94 -19.22 -5.19
N GLU A 64 -20.51 -17.99 -4.88
CA GLU A 64 -20.65 -16.82 -5.75
C GLU A 64 -19.68 -16.85 -6.95
N MET A 65 -18.59 -17.61 -6.82
CA MET A 65 -17.62 -17.83 -7.89
C MET A 65 -17.24 -19.32 -7.98
N LYS A 66 -17.06 -19.83 -9.20
CA LYS A 66 -16.68 -21.24 -9.44
C LYS A 66 -15.23 -21.40 -9.90
N LYS A 67 -14.54 -20.30 -10.13
CA LYS A 67 -13.19 -20.23 -10.67
C LYS A 67 -12.31 -19.45 -9.72
N GLY A 68 -11.02 -19.79 -9.70
CA GLY A 68 -10.02 -19.05 -8.94
C GLY A 68 -9.36 -17.95 -9.75
N ILE A 69 -8.18 -17.54 -9.30
CA ILE A 69 -7.35 -16.52 -9.95
C ILE A 69 -6.15 -17.19 -10.61
N THR A 70 -5.82 -16.79 -11.82
CA THR A 70 -4.51 -17.05 -12.45
C THR A 70 -3.53 -15.97 -12.01
N CYS A 71 -2.45 -16.36 -11.36
CA CYS A 71 -1.36 -15.47 -10.95
C CYS A 71 -0.32 -15.32 -12.06
N VAL A 72 0.15 -14.11 -12.30
CA VAL A 72 1.23 -13.81 -13.24
C VAL A 72 2.33 -13.04 -12.54
N GLU A 73 3.56 -13.56 -12.58
CA GLU A 73 4.73 -12.85 -12.08
C GLU A 73 5.55 -12.28 -13.22
N THR A 74 5.95 -10.99 -13.11
CA THR A 74 6.65 -10.25 -14.16
C THR A 74 8.10 -9.89 -13.83
N PHE A 75 8.53 -10.09 -12.58
CA PHE A 75 9.84 -9.62 -12.12
C PHE A 75 10.65 -10.69 -11.40
N ASP A 76 10.09 -11.32 -10.38
CA ASP A 76 10.77 -12.30 -9.53
C ASP A 76 10.21 -13.71 -9.76
N PHE A 77 10.64 -14.33 -10.82
CA PHE A 77 10.17 -15.65 -11.25
C PHE A 77 10.45 -16.78 -10.25
N ASP A 78 11.47 -16.60 -9.39
CA ASP A 78 11.77 -17.54 -8.31
C ASP A 78 10.58 -17.71 -7.36
N VAL A 79 9.74 -16.69 -7.21
CA VAL A 79 8.53 -16.77 -6.37
C VAL A 79 7.59 -17.85 -6.89
N VAL A 80 7.39 -17.93 -8.21
CA VAL A 80 6.56 -18.98 -8.82
C VAL A 80 7.18 -20.35 -8.59
N ASP A 81 8.48 -20.50 -8.83
CA ASP A 81 9.17 -21.78 -8.77
C ASP A 81 9.38 -22.30 -7.34
N LYS A 82 9.54 -21.40 -6.35
CA LYS A 82 9.86 -21.76 -4.96
C LYS A 82 8.66 -21.69 -4.00
N ILE A 83 7.63 -20.87 -4.31
CA ILE A 83 6.51 -20.59 -3.39
C ILE A 83 5.15 -21.05 -3.93
N TYR A 84 4.92 -21.02 -5.24
CA TYR A 84 3.63 -21.46 -5.78
C TYR A 84 3.63 -22.93 -6.19
N ARG A 85 4.49 -23.31 -7.13
CA ARG A 85 4.50 -24.66 -7.71
C ARG A 85 4.77 -25.79 -6.68
N PRO A 86 5.74 -25.65 -5.75
CA PRO A 86 6.00 -26.70 -4.76
C PRO A 86 4.88 -26.89 -3.74
N TYR A 87 3.99 -25.90 -3.61
CA TYR A 87 2.88 -25.90 -2.66
C TYR A 87 1.50 -25.97 -3.36
N ASP A 88 1.44 -26.49 -4.59
CA ASP A 88 0.20 -26.61 -5.39
C ASP A 88 -0.62 -25.31 -5.47
N ASN A 89 0.06 -24.15 -5.49
CA ASN A 89 -0.49 -22.79 -5.42
C ASN A 89 -1.32 -22.51 -4.14
N LEU A 90 -1.22 -23.33 -3.11
CA LEU A 90 -1.86 -23.10 -1.81
C LEU A 90 -1.14 -22.00 -1.04
N VAL A 91 -1.89 -21.28 -0.22
CA VAL A 91 -1.36 -20.25 0.68
C VAL A 91 -1.83 -20.54 2.10
N LEU A 92 -0.91 -20.57 3.06
CA LEU A 92 -1.27 -20.57 4.48
C LEU A 92 -1.37 -19.14 4.98
N ALA A 93 -2.59 -18.65 5.13
CA ALA A 93 -2.89 -17.32 5.65
C ALA A 93 -2.90 -17.31 7.18
N VAL A 94 -2.13 -16.39 7.78
CA VAL A 94 -2.04 -16.19 9.23
C VAL A 94 -2.43 -14.74 9.54
N THR A 95 -3.59 -14.54 10.15
CA THR A 95 -4.04 -13.23 10.58
C THR A 95 -3.59 -12.99 12.01
N LEU A 96 -2.82 -11.91 12.21
CA LEU A 96 -2.27 -11.51 13.50
C LEU A 96 -3.17 -10.43 14.13
N LYS A 97 -3.80 -10.76 15.25
CA LYS A 97 -4.71 -9.85 15.97
C LYS A 97 -3.99 -9.06 17.04
N ALA A 98 -4.49 -7.87 17.34
CA ALA A 98 -3.91 -6.99 18.36
C ALA A 98 -3.91 -7.59 19.79
N ASP A 99 -4.81 -8.53 20.08
CA ASP A 99 -4.88 -9.26 21.35
C ASP A 99 -3.84 -10.40 21.47
N GLY A 100 -3.01 -10.60 20.44
CA GLY A 100 -2.01 -11.65 20.41
C GLY A 100 -2.52 -12.98 19.86
N SER A 101 -3.80 -13.13 19.58
CA SER A 101 -4.36 -14.33 18.96
C SER A 101 -4.09 -14.35 17.45
N THR A 102 -4.18 -15.54 16.84
CA THR A 102 -3.97 -15.72 15.40
C THR A 102 -5.08 -16.57 14.81
N ASP A 103 -5.60 -16.15 13.65
CA ASP A 103 -6.44 -16.99 12.81
C ASP A 103 -5.60 -17.58 11.69
N LYS A 104 -5.77 -18.87 11.43
CA LYS A 104 -5.00 -19.59 10.41
C LYS A 104 -5.95 -20.31 9.46
N LYS A 105 -5.75 -20.14 8.16
CA LYS A 105 -6.50 -20.89 7.14
C LYS A 105 -5.66 -21.13 5.89
N VAL A 106 -5.91 -22.24 5.22
CA VAL A 106 -5.39 -22.51 3.89
C VAL A 106 -6.31 -21.87 2.87
N LEU A 107 -5.75 -21.15 1.90
CA LEU A 107 -6.45 -20.61 0.73
C LEU A 107 -6.14 -21.50 -0.48
N GLY A 108 -7.17 -21.93 -1.20
CA GLY A 108 -7.07 -22.76 -2.41
C GLY A 108 -7.56 -22.05 -3.66
N SER A 109 -7.72 -20.71 -3.62
CA SER A 109 -8.29 -19.90 -4.70
C SER A 109 -7.34 -19.57 -5.85
N LEU A 110 -6.03 -19.84 -5.70
CA LEU A 110 -5.03 -19.59 -6.73
C LEU A 110 -4.89 -20.83 -7.61
N ALA A 111 -5.39 -20.74 -8.84
CA ALA A 111 -5.54 -21.90 -9.71
C ALA A 111 -4.27 -22.28 -10.48
N GLU A 112 -3.49 -21.30 -10.90
CA GLU A 112 -2.22 -21.46 -11.60
C GLU A 112 -1.32 -20.26 -11.37
N ALA A 113 0.00 -20.45 -11.51
CA ALA A 113 0.99 -19.39 -11.46
C ALA A 113 1.90 -19.45 -12.69
N ILE A 114 1.97 -18.36 -13.43
CA ILE A 114 2.64 -18.22 -14.72
C ILE A 114 3.75 -17.18 -14.60
N LYS A 115 4.90 -17.47 -15.21
CA LYS A 115 6.00 -16.50 -15.36
C LYS A 115 5.82 -15.74 -16.68
N ALA A 116 5.75 -14.43 -16.64
CA ALA A 116 5.61 -13.60 -17.84
C ALA A 116 6.94 -13.49 -18.60
N GLN A 117 7.47 -14.62 -19.04
CA GLN A 117 8.71 -14.74 -19.79
C GLN A 117 8.44 -15.01 -21.28
N SER A 118 8.54 -13.98 -22.11
CA SER A 118 8.33 -14.12 -23.56
C SER A 118 9.34 -15.05 -24.26
N GLU A 119 10.46 -15.34 -23.59
CA GLU A 119 11.49 -16.27 -24.10
C GLU A 119 11.18 -17.74 -23.76
N VAL A 120 10.17 -18.00 -22.92
CA VAL A 120 9.72 -19.35 -22.54
C VAL A 120 8.37 -19.61 -23.23
N PRO A 121 8.35 -20.34 -24.36
CA PRO A 121 7.14 -20.49 -25.18
C PRO A 121 5.93 -21.01 -24.42
N GLU A 122 6.11 -22.00 -23.53
CA GLU A 122 5.03 -22.62 -22.76
C GLU A 122 4.32 -21.59 -21.85
N GLU A 123 5.07 -20.74 -21.18
CA GLU A 123 4.54 -19.71 -20.28
C GLU A 123 3.88 -18.57 -21.11
N TRP A 124 4.55 -18.14 -22.18
CA TRP A 124 4.09 -17.03 -23.01
C TRP A 124 2.87 -17.37 -23.86
N ASP A 125 2.84 -18.55 -24.46
CA ASP A 125 1.69 -19.02 -25.24
C ASP A 125 0.46 -19.22 -24.35
N ARG A 126 0.66 -19.66 -23.10
CA ARG A 126 -0.43 -19.73 -22.12
C ARG A 126 -1.01 -18.34 -21.83
N LEU A 127 -0.20 -17.32 -21.67
CA LEU A 127 -0.67 -15.94 -21.45
C LEU A 127 -1.43 -15.41 -22.67
N LYS A 128 -0.94 -15.66 -23.89
CA LYS A 128 -1.65 -15.27 -25.12
C LYS A 128 -3.00 -15.98 -25.24
N GLU A 129 -3.07 -17.27 -24.93
CA GLU A 129 -4.33 -18.02 -24.91
C GLU A 129 -5.34 -17.37 -23.94
N ILE A 130 -4.92 -17.06 -22.72
CA ILE A 130 -5.77 -16.44 -21.70
C ILE A 130 -6.29 -15.07 -22.17
N PHE A 131 -5.42 -14.23 -22.73
CA PHE A 131 -5.82 -12.89 -23.18
C PHE A 131 -6.66 -12.91 -24.45
N SER A 132 -6.54 -13.95 -25.26
CA SER A 132 -7.39 -14.17 -26.43
C SER A 132 -8.80 -14.67 -26.06
N ASP A 133 -8.99 -15.19 -24.85
CA ASP A 133 -10.30 -15.67 -24.41
C ASP A 133 -11.23 -14.48 -24.09
N LYS A 134 -12.35 -14.42 -24.79
CA LYS A 134 -13.39 -13.40 -24.57
C LYS A 134 -14.02 -13.43 -23.17
N ASN A 135 -13.92 -14.56 -22.47
CA ASN A 135 -14.46 -14.73 -21.12
C ASN A 135 -13.60 -14.07 -20.02
N LEU A 136 -12.37 -13.68 -20.31
CA LEU A 136 -11.56 -12.91 -19.39
C LEU A 136 -12.23 -11.57 -19.09
N GLN A 137 -12.61 -11.36 -17.85
CA GLN A 137 -13.37 -10.20 -17.39
C GLN A 137 -12.49 -9.08 -16.86
N MET A 138 -11.46 -9.45 -16.09
CA MET A 138 -10.56 -8.48 -15.47
C MET A 138 -9.14 -9.00 -15.31
N ILE A 139 -8.20 -8.07 -15.35
CA ILE A 139 -6.85 -8.26 -14.84
C ILE A 139 -6.59 -7.26 -13.73
N SER A 140 -5.85 -7.67 -12.70
CA SER A 140 -5.57 -6.82 -11.54
C SER A 140 -4.08 -6.86 -11.17
N PHE A 141 -3.61 -5.87 -10.37
CA PHE A 141 -2.19 -5.65 -10.13
C PHE A 141 -1.89 -5.37 -8.67
N THR A 142 -0.84 -5.98 -8.15
CA THR A 142 -0.11 -5.57 -6.95
C THR A 142 1.40 -5.68 -7.22
N ILE A 143 1.93 -4.71 -7.98
CA ILE A 143 3.32 -4.67 -8.46
C ILE A 143 4.13 -3.52 -7.88
N THR A 144 3.55 -2.79 -6.91
CA THR A 144 4.05 -1.54 -6.33
C THR A 144 4.08 -0.36 -7.31
N GLU A 145 4.10 0.86 -6.78
CA GLU A 145 4.10 2.08 -7.62
C GLU A 145 5.26 2.12 -8.63
N LYS A 146 6.41 1.53 -8.27
CA LYS A 146 7.58 1.45 -9.16
C LYS A 146 7.33 0.60 -10.40
N GLY A 147 6.45 -0.38 -10.34
CA GLY A 147 6.10 -1.24 -11.47
C GLY A 147 5.39 -0.50 -12.62
N TYR A 148 4.77 0.64 -12.32
CA TYR A 148 4.11 1.49 -13.33
C TYR A 148 5.06 2.50 -13.97
N ALA A 149 6.19 2.81 -13.33
CA ALA A 149 7.07 3.88 -13.77
C ALA A 149 7.83 3.51 -15.06
N LEU A 150 7.69 4.33 -16.09
CA LEU A 150 8.42 4.17 -17.36
C LEU A 150 9.67 5.05 -17.43
N LYS A 151 9.71 6.15 -16.65
CA LYS A 151 10.74 7.18 -16.71
C LYS A 151 11.29 7.48 -15.32
N GLY A 152 12.56 7.87 -15.29
CA GLY A 152 13.20 8.41 -14.11
C GLY A 152 12.81 9.87 -13.83
N VAL A 153 13.33 10.40 -12.72
CA VAL A 153 13.13 11.81 -12.31
C VAL A 153 13.71 12.81 -13.31
N ASP A 154 14.64 12.37 -14.14
CA ASP A 154 15.24 13.15 -15.24
C ASP A 154 14.35 13.22 -16.50
N GLY A 155 13.19 12.55 -16.48
CA GLY A 155 12.24 12.49 -17.60
C GLY A 155 12.62 11.49 -18.71
N ASN A 156 13.76 10.81 -18.60
CA ASN A 156 14.20 9.82 -19.56
C ASN A 156 13.57 8.45 -19.28
N TYR A 157 13.31 7.66 -20.31
CA TYR A 157 12.91 6.26 -20.14
C TYR A 157 13.99 5.46 -19.42
N PHE A 158 13.59 4.56 -18.53
CA PHE A 158 14.54 3.60 -17.98
C PHE A 158 15.13 2.74 -19.10
N PRO A 159 16.42 2.30 -19.02
CA PRO A 159 17.05 1.53 -20.08
C PRO A 159 16.30 0.28 -20.52
N PHE A 160 15.68 -0.43 -19.55
CA PHE A 160 14.87 -1.62 -19.86
C PHE A 160 13.53 -1.26 -20.54
N ILE A 161 12.93 -0.11 -20.24
CA ILE A 161 11.74 0.41 -20.93
C ILE A 161 12.12 0.86 -22.34
N GLN A 162 13.25 1.56 -22.51
CA GLN A 162 13.72 1.95 -23.85
C GLN A 162 13.95 0.71 -24.72
N LYS A 163 14.48 -0.37 -24.15
CA LYS A 163 14.64 -1.64 -24.84
C LYS A 163 13.30 -2.24 -25.27
N ASP A 164 12.28 -2.19 -24.43
CA ASP A 164 10.93 -2.65 -24.78
C ASP A 164 10.27 -1.79 -25.86
N ILE A 165 10.52 -0.46 -25.85
CA ILE A 165 10.06 0.44 -26.91
C ILE A 165 10.74 0.11 -28.25
N ASP A 166 12.02 -0.23 -28.22
CA ASP A 166 12.80 -0.55 -29.42
C ASP A 166 12.53 -1.96 -29.95
N ASN A 167 12.13 -2.87 -29.08
CA ASN A 167 11.69 -4.21 -29.44
C ASN A 167 10.21 -4.19 -29.88
N ARG A 168 9.82 -5.22 -30.61
CA ARG A 168 8.42 -5.45 -30.97
C ARG A 168 7.64 -6.06 -29.82
N PRO A 169 6.29 -6.02 -29.85
CA PRO A 169 5.41 -6.60 -28.82
C PRO A 169 5.65 -8.09 -28.54
N GLU A 170 6.34 -8.81 -29.41
CA GLU A 170 6.58 -10.26 -29.24
C GLU A 170 7.61 -10.62 -28.15
N LYS A 171 8.42 -9.66 -27.71
CA LYS A 171 9.48 -9.89 -26.70
C LYS A 171 9.51 -8.82 -25.61
N PRO A 172 8.40 -8.59 -24.91
CA PRO A 172 8.37 -7.64 -23.80
C PRO A 172 9.10 -8.19 -22.57
N VAL A 173 9.67 -7.28 -21.76
CA VAL A 173 10.40 -7.61 -20.54
C VAL A 173 9.77 -6.92 -19.30
N SER A 174 9.46 -5.62 -19.40
CA SER A 174 8.85 -4.88 -18.30
C SER A 174 7.38 -5.23 -18.12
N ALA A 175 6.86 -5.12 -16.90
CA ALA A 175 5.47 -5.40 -16.59
C ALA A 175 4.49 -4.64 -17.52
N MET A 176 4.74 -3.36 -17.77
CA MET A 176 3.87 -2.54 -18.61
C MET A 176 3.95 -2.94 -20.09
N ALA A 177 5.11 -3.32 -20.59
CA ALA A 177 5.26 -3.84 -21.95
C ALA A 177 4.61 -5.23 -22.11
N VAL A 178 4.76 -6.11 -21.11
CA VAL A 178 4.07 -7.42 -21.06
C VAL A 178 2.56 -7.23 -21.16
N VAL A 179 1.99 -6.38 -20.31
CA VAL A 179 0.54 -6.12 -20.33
C VAL A 179 0.09 -5.49 -21.64
N CYS A 180 0.84 -4.53 -22.16
CA CYS A 180 0.53 -3.89 -23.45
C CYS A 180 0.57 -4.90 -24.61
N ALA A 181 1.55 -5.83 -24.63
CA ALA A 181 1.64 -6.89 -25.61
C ALA A 181 0.46 -7.88 -25.55
N LEU A 182 0.07 -8.26 -24.32
CA LEU A 182 -1.08 -9.15 -24.11
C LEU A 182 -2.42 -8.48 -24.46
N LEU A 183 -2.55 -7.17 -24.22
CA LEU A 183 -3.71 -6.40 -24.71
C LEU A 183 -3.73 -6.32 -26.24
N TYR A 184 -2.55 -6.29 -26.89
CA TYR A 184 -2.46 -6.34 -28.34
C TYR A 184 -2.90 -7.71 -28.89
N GLU A 185 -2.52 -8.82 -28.25
CA GLU A 185 -3.05 -10.15 -28.57
C GLU A 185 -4.59 -10.19 -28.45
N ARG A 186 -5.14 -9.63 -27.37
CA ARG A 186 -6.59 -9.52 -27.19
C ARG A 186 -7.27 -8.70 -28.27
N PHE A 187 -6.66 -7.58 -28.67
CA PHE A 187 -7.12 -6.76 -29.78
C PHE A 187 -7.17 -7.56 -31.08
N GLN A 188 -6.12 -8.31 -31.40
CA GLN A 188 -6.04 -9.15 -32.59
C GLN A 188 -7.03 -10.32 -32.56
N ALA A 189 -7.33 -10.85 -31.38
CA ALA A 189 -8.28 -11.94 -31.18
C ALA A 189 -9.76 -11.51 -31.25
N GLY A 190 -10.07 -10.23 -31.48
CA GLY A 190 -11.44 -9.77 -31.69
C GLY A 190 -11.90 -8.63 -30.80
N LYS A 191 -11.00 -7.93 -30.12
CA LYS A 191 -11.27 -6.70 -29.34
C LYS A 191 -12.28 -6.89 -28.19
N ALA A 192 -12.29 -8.06 -27.54
CA ALA A 192 -13.19 -8.29 -26.41
C ALA A 192 -12.87 -7.30 -25.26
N PRO A 193 -13.89 -6.69 -24.61
CA PRO A 193 -13.66 -5.73 -23.55
C PRO A 193 -12.95 -6.32 -22.32
N LEU A 194 -12.26 -5.48 -21.53
CA LEU A 194 -11.50 -5.90 -20.36
C LEU A 194 -11.38 -4.76 -19.33
N ALA A 195 -11.48 -5.09 -18.04
CA ALA A 195 -11.08 -4.18 -16.97
C ALA A 195 -9.63 -4.44 -16.52
N VAL A 196 -8.84 -3.37 -16.37
CA VAL A 196 -7.42 -3.38 -16.02
C VAL A 196 -7.25 -2.60 -14.71
N VAL A 197 -7.22 -3.32 -13.57
CA VAL A 197 -7.43 -2.76 -12.24
C VAL A 197 -6.14 -2.71 -11.43
N SER A 198 -5.58 -1.54 -11.18
CA SER A 198 -4.53 -1.43 -10.17
C SER A 198 -5.11 -1.61 -8.77
N MET A 199 -4.52 -2.48 -7.97
CA MET A 199 -4.81 -2.68 -6.55
C MET A 199 -3.58 -2.35 -5.71
N ASP A 200 -2.76 -1.40 -6.16
CA ASP A 200 -1.60 -0.90 -5.43
C ASP A 200 -1.96 0.34 -4.60
N ASN A 201 -1.31 0.47 -3.44
CA ASN A 201 -1.51 1.61 -2.55
C ASN A 201 -0.73 2.83 -3.03
N CYS A 202 -1.19 3.42 -4.12
CA CYS A 202 -0.67 4.69 -4.62
C CYS A 202 -1.83 5.55 -5.16
N SER A 203 -1.66 6.86 -5.05
CA SER A 203 -2.69 7.82 -5.45
C SER A 203 -2.97 7.75 -6.94
N HIS A 204 -4.26 7.78 -7.31
CA HIS A 204 -4.74 7.73 -8.69
C HIS A 204 -4.17 6.54 -9.46
N ASN A 205 -4.16 5.38 -8.83
CA ASN A 205 -3.49 4.19 -9.33
C ASN A 205 -4.00 3.72 -10.71
N GLY A 206 -5.30 3.79 -10.97
CA GLY A 206 -5.87 3.46 -12.27
C GLY A 206 -5.41 4.40 -13.38
N GLU A 207 -5.26 5.70 -13.09
CA GLU A 207 -4.72 6.68 -14.03
C GLU A 207 -3.24 6.42 -14.33
N LYS A 208 -2.43 6.13 -13.32
CA LYS A 208 -1.01 5.76 -13.49
C LYS A 208 -0.86 4.54 -14.38
N LEU A 209 -1.62 3.49 -14.11
CA LEU A 209 -1.62 2.26 -14.91
C LEU A 209 -2.02 2.53 -16.36
N ARG A 210 -3.13 3.26 -16.57
CA ARG A 210 -3.61 3.66 -17.89
C ARG A 210 -2.55 4.44 -18.68
N ASN A 211 -1.96 5.46 -18.05
CA ASN A 211 -0.96 6.30 -18.69
C ASN A 211 0.28 5.51 -19.10
N SER A 212 0.71 4.55 -18.30
CA SER A 212 1.87 3.73 -18.60
C SER A 212 1.63 2.79 -19.78
N ILE A 213 0.48 2.11 -19.80
CA ILE A 213 0.11 1.22 -20.93
C ILE A 213 -0.10 2.02 -22.21
N LEU A 214 -0.82 3.15 -22.15
CA LEU A 214 -1.04 4.02 -23.31
C LEU A 214 0.26 4.61 -23.85
N THR A 215 1.20 4.97 -22.97
CA THR A 215 2.51 5.47 -23.38
C THR A 215 3.27 4.40 -24.16
N MET A 216 3.31 3.17 -23.64
CA MET A 216 3.96 2.04 -24.32
C MET A 216 3.34 1.78 -25.70
N ALA A 217 2.00 1.73 -25.77
CA ALA A 217 1.28 1.50 -27.02
C ALA A 217 1.54 2.60 -28.07
N LYS A 218 1.57 3.87 -27.65
CA LYS A 218 1.87 5.01 -28.54
C LYS A 218 3.32 4.99 -29.04
N GLU A 219 4.28 4.58 -28.19
CA GLU A 219 5.67 4.42 -28.65
C GLU A 219 5.79 3.30 -29.68
N TRP A 220 5.07 2.18 -29.52
CA TRP A 220 5.01 1.11 -30.50
C TRP A 220 4.27 1.52 -31.78
N GLU A 221 3.23 2.34 -31.70
CA GLU A 221 2.54 2.90 -32.86
C GLU A 221 3.48 3.79 -33.68
N LYS A 222 4.23 4.71 -33.04
CA LYS A 222 5.24 5.56 -33.71
C LYS A 222 6.28 4.75 -34.49
N LYS A 223 6.61 3.54 -34.01
CA LYS A 223 7.54 2.62 -34.68
C LYS A 223 6.87 1.73 -35.71
N GLY A 224 5.56 1.83 -35.87
CA GLY A 224 4.79 0.99 -36.81
C GLY A 224 4.66 -0.47 -36.38
N TYR A 225 4.84 -0.77 -35.09
CA TYR A 225 4.69 -2.13 -34.58
C TYR A 225 3.24 -2.49 -34.26
N VAL A 226 2.43 -1.50 -33.91
CA VAL A 226 0.99 -1.63 -33.68
C VAL A 226 0.24 -0.55 -34.45
N THR A 227 -1.07 -0.72 -34.64
CA THR A 227 -1.91 0.22 -35.38
C THR A 227 -2.55 1.25 -34.47
N GLY A 228 -2.95 2.43 -35.01
CA GLY A 228 -3.73 3.42 -34.29
C GLY A 228 -5.08 2.90 -33.79
N GLU A 229 -5.65 1.87 -34.45
CA GLU A 229 -6.86 1.21 -33.97
C GLU A 229 -6.66 0.50 -32.63
N PHE A 230 -5.48 -0.07 -32.39
CA PHE A 230 -5.13 -0.66 -31.11
C PHE A 230 -5.04 0.42 -30.01
N VAL A 231 -4.38 1.55 -30.29
CA VAL A 231 -4.32 2.67 -29.34
C VAL A 231 -5.72 3.21 -29.05
N ASN A 232 -6.61 3.29 -30.04
CA ASN A 232 -8.00 3.67 -29.84
C ASN A 232 -8.75 2.66 -28.97
N TYR A 233 -8.57 1.35 -29.21
CA TYR A 233 -9.19 0.29 -28.40
C TYR A 233 -8.83 0.40 -26.90
N ILE A 234 -7.55 0.60 -26.57
CA ILE A 234 -7.14 0.74 -25.16
C ILE A 234 -7.39 2.15 -24.57
N SER A 235 -7.72 3.14 -25.40
CA SER A 235 -8.07 4.50 -24.95
C SER A 235 -9.55 4.63 -24.62
N ASP A 236 -10.39 3.79 -25.22
CA ASP A 236 -11.84 3.76 -25.04
C ASP A 236 -12.19 2.97 -23.77
N GLU A 237 -12.65 3.66 -22.73
CA GLU A 237 -12.97 3.05 -21.43
C GLU A 237 -14.16 2.07 -21.50
N ASP A 238 -14.98 2.12 -22.55
CA ASP A 238 -16.03 1.12 -22.81
C ASP A 238 -15.48 -0.19 -23.40
N GLN A 239 -14.24 -0.18 -23.87
CA GLN A 239 -13.50 -1.34 -24.37
C GLN A 239 -12.49 -1.82 -23.35
N VAL A 240 -11.59 -0.95 -22.90
CA VAL A 240 -10.58 -1.25 -21.88
C VAL A 240 -10.67 -0.20 -20.78
N SER A 241 -11.31 -0.57 -19.68
CA SER A 241 -11.43 0.33 -18.52
C SER A 241 -10.21 0.21 -17.61
N PHE A 242 -9.94 1.29 -16.86
CA PHE A 242 -8.90 1.37 -15.85
C PHE A 242 -9.50 1.83 -14.52
N PRO A 243 -10.30 0.97 -13.85
CA PRO A 243 -10.93 1.32 -12.60
C PRO A 243 -9.92 1.77 -11.55
N TRP A 244 -10.22 2.87 -10.86
CA TRP A 244 -9.43 3.30 -9.71
C TRP A 244 -9.73 2.43 -8.51
N SER A 245 -8.76 2.26 -7.63
CA SER A 245 -8.99 1.56 -6.37
C SER A 245 -8.28 2.23 -5.20
N MET A 246 -8.78 1.96 -4.00
CA MET A 246 -8.09 2.21 -2.74
C MET A 246 -7.97 0.88 -2.01
N ILE A 247 -6.75 0.49 -1.70
CA ILE A 247 -6.44 -0.71 -0.92
C ILE A 247 -5.79 -0.32 0.40
N ASP A 248 -6.17 -1.00 1.46
CA ASP A 248 -5.55 -0.84 2.77
C ASP A 248 -5.47 -2.19 3.50
N LYS A 249 -4.28 -2.72 3.60
CA LYS A 249 -3.92 -3.98 4.28
C LYS A 249 -2.43 -3.98 4.54
N ILE A 250 -2.03 -4.27 5.77
CA ILE A 250 -0.60 -4.43 6.11
C ILE A 250 -0.24 -5.91 6.08
N THR A 251 0.75 -6.24 5.25
CA THR A 251 1.32 -7.58 5.12
C THR A 251 2.83 -7.51 5.37
N PRO A 252 3.29 -7.63 6.62
CA PRO A 252 4.70 -7.60 6.94
C PRO A 252 5.47 -8.73 6.24
N ARG A 253 6.79 -8.63 6.26
CA ARG A 253 7.65 -9.76 5.87
C ARG A 253 7.31 -10.98 6.71
N PRO A 254 7.54 -12.22 6.19
CA PRO A 254 7.37 -13.43 6.98
C PRO A 254 8.06 -13.31 8.33
N ALA A 255 7.30 -13.40 9.43
CA ALA A 255 7.84 -13.28 10.77
C ALA A 255 8.41 -14.63 11.24
N GLU A 256 9.61 -14.60 11.80
CA GLU A 256 10.27 -15.82 12.31
C GLU A 256 9.47 -16.47 13.45
N SER A 257 8.82 -15.67 14.30
CA SER A 257 7.93 -16.16 15.36
C SER A 257 6.72 -16.92 14.81
N VAL A 258 6.16 -16.44 13.69
CA VAL A 258 5.05 -17.12 13.00
C VAL A 258 5.55 -18.44 12.39
N CYS A 259 6.70 -18.42 11.71
CA CYS A 259 7.32 -19.64 11.16
C CYS A 259 7.49 -20.71 12.24
N ARG A 260 8.12 -20.36 13.36
CA ARG A 260 8.32 -21.29 14.49
C ARG A 260 7.01 -21.82 15.05
N SER A 261 6.00 -20.97 15.22
CA SER A 261 4.70 -21.43 15.73
C SER A 261 4.00 -22.41 14.77
N LEU A 262 4.19 -22.26 13.46
CA LEU A 262 3.66 -23.17 12.46
C LEU A 262 4.42 -24.52 12.46
N GLU A 263 5.74 -24.50 12.62
CA GLU A 263 6.57 -25.70 12.78
C GLU A 263 6.20 -26.48 14.04
N GLU A 264 5.97 -25.80 15.17
CA GLU A 264 5.49 -26.40 16.42
C GLU A 264 4.12 -27.08 16.28
N LEU A 265 3.26 -26.57 15.38
CA LEU A 265 2.00 -27.22 15.00
C LEU A 265 2.20 -28.43 14.05
N GLY A 266 3.44 -28.72 13.65
CA GLY A 266 3.80 -29.83 12.79
C GLY A 266 3.68 -29.56 11.29
N ILE A 267 3.72 -28.29 10.88
CA ILE A 267 3.76 -27.94 9.45
C ILE A 267 5.20 -28.01 8.96
N GLU A 268 5.42 -28.79 7.92
CA GLU A 268 6.73 -29.05 7.35
C GLU A 268 7.02 -28.16 6.15
N ASP A 269 8.30 -27.92 5.87
CA ASP A 269 8.78 -27.21 4.68
C ASP A 269 8.21 -25.76 4.56
N ILE A 270 7.96 -25.09 5.71
CA ILE A 270 7.28 -23.77 5.74
C ILE A 270 8.25 -22.59 5.85
N ALA A 271 9.55 -22.86 5.98
CA ALA A 271 10.57 -21.84 6.19
C ALA A 271 10.64 -20.80 5.07
N PRO A 272 10.89 -19.51 5.40
CA PRO A 272 11.11 -18.47 4.40
C PRO A 272 12.31 -18.77 3.50
N VAL A 273 12.25 -18.31 2.26
CA VAL A 273 13.32 -18.37 1.28
C VAL A 273 13.73 -16.97 0.81
N ILE A 274 14.95 -16.83 0.36
CA ILE A 274 15.43 -15.63 -0.33
C ILE A 274 15.56 -15.97 -1.82
N THR A 275 14.94 -15.17 -2.66
CA THR A 275 15.00 -15.33 -4.12
C THR A 275 16.29 -14.74 -4.70
N SER A 276 16.54 -15.00 -5.98
CA SER A 276 17.64 -14.37 -6.73
C SER A 276 17.49 -12.85 -6.86
N LYS A 277 16.30 -12.31 -6.66
CA LYS A 277 16.01 -10.87 -6.62
C LYS A 277 16.02 -10.28 -5.20
N ASN A 278 16.52 -11.04 -4.21
CA ASN A 278 16.52 -10.68 -2.79
C ASN A 278 15.12 -10.49 -2.16
N THR A 279 14.09 -11.10 -2.71
CA THR A 279 12.79 -11.15 -2.07
C THR A 279 12.80 -12.17 -0.94
N TYR A 280 12.45 -11.73 0.28
CA TYR A 280 12.26 -12.61 1.44
C TYR A 280 10.78 -13.00 1.53
N ILE A 281 10.46 -14.26 1.28
CA ILE A 281 9.09 -14.77 1.13
C ILE A 281 8.97 -16.18 1.69
N ALA A 282 7.77 -16.56 2.13
CA ALA A 282 7.48 -17.87 2.71
C ALA A 282 6.22 -18.49 2.08
N PRO A 283 6.00 -19.80 2.21
CA PRO A 283 4.74 -20.44 1.81
C PRO A 283 3.52 -19.96 2.61
N PHE A 284 3.73 -19.41 3.82
CA PHE A 284 2.71 -18.71 4.59
C PHE A 284 2.76 -17.19 4.35
N VAL A 285 1.67 -16.53 4.66
CA VAL A 285 1.60 -15.05 4.70
C VAL A 285 1.00 -14.63 6.02
N ASN A 286 1.71 -13.77 6.76
CA ASN A 286 1.18 -13.11 7.94
C ASN A 286 0.70 -11.69 7.61
N ALA A 287 -0.45 -11.30 8.16
CA ALA A 287 -1.05 -9.99 7.94
C ALA A 287 -1.89 -9.54 9.15
N GLU A 288 -2.19 -8.24 9.23
CA GLU A 288 -3.16 -7.71 10.18
C GLU A 288 -4.60 -8.21 9.88
N GLY A 289 -5.53 -8.03 10.86
CA GLY A 289 -6.94 -8.35 10.67
C GLY A 289 -7.66 -7.38 9.72
N PRO A 290 -7.63 -6.06 9.99
CA PRO A 290 -8.31 -5.05 9.19
C PRO A 290 -7.88 -5.07 7.72
N GLN A 291 -8.86 -4.85 6.85
CA GLN A 291 -8.62 -4.79 5.40
C GLN A 291 -9.73 -4.02 4.70
N TYR A 292 -9.35 -3.17 3.74
CA TYR A 292 -10.27 -2.39 2.94
C TYR A 292 -9.85 -2.42 1.48
N LEU A 293 -10.80 -2.70 0.60
CA LEU A 293 -10.65 -2.57 -0.84
C LEU A 293 -11.89 -1.89 -1.40
N VAL A 294 -11.67 -0.75 -2.01
CA VAL A 294 -12.71 0.04 -2.69
C VAL A 294 -12.32 0.13 -4.15
N ILE A 295 -13.22 -0.20 -5.06
CA ILE A 295 -12.94 -0.23 -6.51
C ILE A 295 -14.04 0.53 -7.24
N GLU A 296 -13.65 1.31 -8.24
CA GLU A 296 -14.57 1.90 -9.21
C GLU A 296 -15.28 0.79 -10.01
N ASP A 297 -16.61 0.81 -10.00
CA ASP A 297 -17.42 -0.22 -10.65
C ASP A 297 -17.60 0.06 -12.15
N HIS A 298 -16.50 -0.04 -12.90
CA HIS A 298 -16.48 0.13 -14.35
C HIS A 298 -15.81 -1.08 -15.03
N PHE A 299 -16.61 -2.10 -15.32
CA PHE A 299 -16.17 -3.40 -15.85
C PHE A 299 -16.92 -3.73 -17.16
N PRO A 300 -16.39 -3.36 -18.32
CA PRO A 300 -17.11 -3.48 -19.60
C PRO A 300 -17.37 -4.92 -20.04
N ASN A 301 -16.67 -5.92 -19.47
CA ASN A 301 -16.91 -7.36 -19.72
C ASN A 301 -17.51 -8.08 -18.51
N GLY A 302 -18.09 -7.34 -17.56
CA GLY A 302 -18.53 -7.89 -16.28
C GLY A 302 -17.35 -8.19 -15.33
N ARG A 303 -17.68 -8.67 -14.15
CA ARG A 303 -16.72 -9.00 -13.06
C ARG A 303 -17.29 -10.06 -12.12
N PRO A 304 -16.45 -10.71 -11.30
CA PRO A 304 -16.91 -11.46 -10.13
C PRO A 304 -17.68 -10.55 -9.17
N ALA A 305 -18.58 -11.13 -8.36
CA ALA A 305 -19.38 -10.41 -7.37
C ALA A 305 -18.54 -10.00 -6.14
N LEU A 306 -17.53 -9.15 -6.34
CA LEU A 306 -16.51 -8.77 -5.35
C LEU A 306 -17.12 -8.21 -4.07
N GLU A 307 -18.27 -7.52 -4.17
CA GLU A 307 -19.02 -6.98 -3.03
C GLU A 307 -19.51 -8.06 -2.05
N LYS A 308 -19.70 -9.30 -2.52
CA LYS A 308 -20.05 -10.43 -1.67
C LYS A 308 -18.90 -10.93 -0.78
N ALA A 309 -17.67 -10.49 -1.08
CA ALA A 309 -16.49 -10.73 -0.26
C ALA A 309 -15.99 -9.47 0.46
N GLY A 310 -16.86 -8.45 0.63
CA GLY A 310 -16.56 -7.24 1.40
C GLY A 310 -15.78 -6.17 0.65
N VAL A 311 -15.68 -6.25 -0.68
CA VAL A 311 -15.11 -5.18 -1.51
C VAL A 311 -16.19 -4.12 -1.73
N TYR A 312 -15.84 -2.85 -1.56
CA TYR A 312 -16.74 -1.74 -1.83
C TYR A 312 -16.68 -1.37 -3.31
N MET A 313 -17.77 -1.58 -4.02
CA MET A 313 -17.92 -1.20 -5.44
C MET A 313 -18.65 0.13 -5.52
N THR A 314 -18.06 1.13 -6.17
CA THR A 314 -18.59 2.50 -6.17
C THR A 314 -18.14 3.28 -7.42
N ASP A 315 -18.37 4.59 -7.46
CA ASP A 315 -17.85 5.48 -8.51
C ASP A 315 -16.41 5.98 -8.20
N ARG A 316 -15.74 6.50 -9.22
CA ARG A 316 -14.35 7.01 -9.16
C ARG A 316 -14.17 8.13 -8.12
N ASP A 317 -15.15 9.04 -8.02
CA ASP A 317 -15.08 10.16 -7.07
C ASP A 317 -15.11 9.65 -5.62
N THR A 318 -15.95 8.67 -5.35
CA THR A 318 -16.05 8.03 -4.03
C THR A 318 -14.78 7.26 -3.67
N VAL A 319 -14.15 6.55 -4.63
CA VAL A 319 -12.82 5.92 -4.40
C VAL A 319 -11.80 6.98 -3.97
N ASN A 320 -11.76 8.11 -4.69
CA ASN A 320 -10.86 9.21 -4.36
C ASN A 320 -11.16 9.83 -2.98
N LYS A 321 -12.43 9.96 -2.60
CA LYS A 321 -12.83 10.43 -1.26
C LYS A 321 -12.37 9.48 -0.16
N VAL A 322 -12.45 8.15 -0.36
CA VAL A 322 -11.94 7.17 0.62
C VAL A 322 -10.42 7.28 0.77
N GLU A 323 -9.70 7.38 -0.34
CA GLU A 323 -8.25 7.60 -0.30
C GLU A 323 -7.92 8.89 0.46
N ARG A 324 -8.61 9.98 0.13
CA ARG A 324 -8.41 11.28 0.79
C ARG A 324 -8.69 11.20 2.28
N MET A 325 -9.81 10.62 2.71
CA MET A 325 -10.14 10.39 4.11
C MET A 325 -8.98 9.70 4.86
N LYS A 326 -8.46 8.61 4.31
CA LYS A 326 -7.34 7.85 4.89
C LYS A 326 -6.07 8.69 4.98
N VAL A 327 -5.69 9.34 3.90
CA VAL A 327 -4.38 10.00 3.75
C VAL A 327 -4.33 11.34 4.48
N THR A 328 -5.42 12.11 4.49
CA THR A 328 -5.43 13.45 5.06
C THR A 328 -5.90 13.52 6.50
N THR A 329 -6.57 12.46 7.01
CA THR A 329 -7.24 12.54 8.31
C THR A 329 -7.05 11.28 9.17
N CYS A 330 -7.48 10.10 8.68
CA CYS A 330 -7.74 8.98 9.58
C CYS A 330 -6.54 8.08 9.88
N LEU A 331 -5.51 8.05 9.04
CA LEU A 331 -4.37 7.15 9.23
C LEU A 331 -3.02 7.88 9.11
N ASN A 332 -2.74 8.49 7.97
CA ASN A 332 -1.38 8.95 7.68
C ASN A 332 -0.91 10.14 8.54
N PRO A 333 -1.76 11.12 8.93
CA PRO A 333 -1.36 12.16 9.87
C PRO A 333 -0.95 11.62 11.23
N LEU A 334 -1.67 10.61 11.74
CA LEU A 334 -1.41 9.97 13.04
C LEU A 334 -0.06 9.27 13.02
N HIS A 335 0.20 8.47 11.98
CA HIS A 335 1.49 7.81 11.77
C HIS A 335 2.65 8.81 11.67
N THR A 336 2.45 9.97 11.04
CA THR A 336 3.51 10.98 10.92
C THR A 336 3.84 11.61 12.27
N ALA A 337 2.83 11.93 13.08
CA ALA A 337 3.03 12.47 14.41
C ALA A 337 3.80 11.48 15.32
N LEU A 338 3.38 10.21 15.32
CA LEU A 338 4.08 9.15 16.02
C LEU A 338 5.52 9.01 15.53
N ALA A 339 5.73 8.93 14.21
CA ALA A 339 7.07 8.72 13.65
C ALA A 339 8.08 9.80 14.07
N VAL A 340 7.70 11.08 14.01
CA VAL A 340 8.63 12.16 14.35
C VAL A 340 8.91 12.22 15.84
N TYR A 341 7.88 12.10 16.68
CA TYR A 341 8.08 12.07 18.14
C TYR A 341 8.70 10.77 18.61
N GLY A 342 8.36 9.64 17.98
CA GLY A 342 8.97 8.35 18.29
C GLY A 342 10.48 8.37 18.09
N CYS A 343 10.98 8.93 16.97
CA CYS A 343 12.41 9.12 16.75
C CYS A 343 13.03 10.00 17.84
N VAL A 344 12.41 11.14 18.16
CA VAL A 344 12.93 12.10 19.15
C VAL A 344 12.90 11.55 20.58
N LEU A 345 11.90 10.73 20.91
CA LEU A 345 11.76 10.12 22.25
C LEU A 345 12.48 8.76 22.38
N GLY A 346 13.09 8.25 21.28
CA GLY A 346 13.90 7.04 21.27
C GLY A 346 13.12 5.74 21.16
N TYR A 347 11.89 5.78 20.62
CA TYR A 347 11.11 4.57 20.31
C TYR A 347 11.66 3.86 19.06
N THR A 348 11.47 2.55 19.03
CA THR A 348 11.86 1.67 17.91
C THR A 348 10.68 0.97 17.25
N LEU A 349 9.51 0.98 17.88
CA LEU A 349 8.26 0.40 17.38
C LEU A 349 7.10 1.36 17.62
N ILE A 350 6.32 1.60 16.57
CA ILE A 350 5.11 2.43 16.63
C ILE A 350 4.08 1.88 17.63
N ALA A 351 3.96 0.54 17.73
CA ALA A 351 3.03 -0.08 18.68
C ALA A 351 3.38 0.24 20.16
N ASP A 352 4.64 0.45 20.48
CA ASP A 352 5.07 0.83 21.83
C ASP A 352 4.77 2.29 22.15
N GLU A 353 4.76 3.16 21.14
CA GLU A 353 4.37 4.57 21.29
C GLU A 353 2.90 4.72 21.72
N MET A 354 2.03 3.79 21.31
CA MET A 354 0.61 3.80 21.71
C MET A 354 0.38 3.45 23.18
N LYS A 355 1.40 2.92 23.86
CA LYS A 355 1.39 2.71 25.33
C LYS A 355 1.80 3.96 26.10
N ASP A 356 2.36 4.95 25.41
CA ASP A 356 2.75 6.24 25.92
C ASP A 356 1.53 7.16 26.00
N GLU A 357 1.26 7.72 27.18
CA GLU A 357 0.05 8.50 27.43
C GLU A 357 -0.02 9.76 26.57
N GLU A 358 1.07 10.50 26.44
CA GLU A 358 1.11 11.74 25.66
C GLU A 358 1.01 11.46 24.16
N LEU A 359 1.69 10.45 23.64
CA LEU A 359 1.61 10.09 22.22
C LEU A 359 0.23 9.52 21.85
N ASN A 360 -0.36 8.73 22.72
CA ASN A 360 -1.73 8.24 22.54
C ASN A 360 -2.73 9.41 22.50
N ARG A 361 -2.62 10.37 23.42
CA ARG A 361 -3.44 11.59 23.42
C ARG A 361 -3.22 12.41 22.13
N LEU A 362 -1.98 12.54 21.68
CA LEU A 362 -1.64 13.29 20.46
C LEU A 362 -2.43 12.78 19.24
N VAL A 363 -2.47 11.46 19.04
CA VAL A 363 -3.19 10.88 17.90
C VAL A 363 -4.70 11.02 18.04
N HIS A 364 -5.24 10.95 19.27
CA HIS A 364 -6.65 11.22 19.55
C HIS A 364 -7.03 12.68 19.25
N GLU A 365 -6.16 13.63 19.56
CA GLU A 365 -6.38 15.04 19.23
C GLU A 365 -6.29 15.28 17.72
N ILE A 366 -5.28 14.74 17.03
CA ILE A 366 -5.10 14.96 15.59
C ILE A 366 -6.25 14.38 14.78
N GLY A 367 -6.62 13.12 14.97
CA GLY A 367 -7.64 12.43 14.17
C GLY A 367 -9.06 12.80 14.59
N PRO A 368 -9.55 12.27 15.75
CA PRO A 368 -10.92 12.46 16.23
C PRO A 368 -11.31 13.92 16.49
N VAL A 369 -10.40 14.75 17.03
CA VAL A 369 -10.77 16.11 17.44
C VAL A 369 -10.51 17.15 16.36
N GLU A 370 -9.32 17.16 15.77
CA GLU A 370 -8.95 18.19 14.79
C GLU A 370 -9.26 17.77 13.34
N GLY A 371 -9.11 16.51 13.01
CA GLY A 371 -9.34 16.00 11.66
C GLY A 371 -10.82 15.81 11.31
N MET A 372 -11.62 15.19 12.19
CA MET A 372 -13.02 14.85 11.92
C MET A 372 -13.90 16.03 11.51
N PRO A 373 -13.80 17.24 12.12
CA PRO A 373 -14.66 18.38 11.71
C PRO A 373 -14.55 18.81 10.25
N VAL A 374 -13.46 18.42 9.58
CA VAL A 374 -13.17 18.79 8.18
C VAL A 374 -12.85 17.56 7.30
N VAL A 375 -13.14 16.36 7.80
CA VAL A 375 -12.88 15.12 7.07
C VAL A 375 -13.65 15.04 5.75
N THR A 376 -13.04 14.46 4.74
CA THR A 376 -13.75 14.07 3.53
C THR A 376 -14.53 12.79 3.82
N ASP A 377 -15.85 12.89 3.96
CA ASP A 377 -16.74 11.74 4.15
C ASP A 377 -17.05 11.09 2.78
N PRO A 378 -16.64 9.83 2.56
CA PRO A 378 -16.95 9.11 1.32
C PRO A 378 -18.38 8.55 1.28
N GLY A 379 -19.11 8.53 2.39
CA GLY A 379 -20.49 8.01 2.49
C GLY A 379 -20.64 6.49 2.48
N ILE A 380 -19.58 5.73 2.15
CA ILE A 380 -19.57 4.25 2.12
C ILE A 380 -18.78 3.61 3.26
N LEU A 381 -17.91 4.39 3.88
CA LEU A 381 -17.12 4.04 5.06
C LEU A 381 -17.27 5.17 6.07
N SER A 382 -17.56 4.86 7.33
CA SER A 382 -17.58 5.88 8.38
C SER A 382 -16.17 6.32 8.72
N PRO A 383 -15.82 7.61 8.56
CA PRO A 383 -14.51 8.13 8.98
C PRO A 383 -14.24 7.92 10.47
N GLU A 384 -15.27 8.06 11.32
CA GLU A 384 -15.17 7.86 12.77
C GLU A 384 -14.82 6.41 13.10
N ALA A 385 -15.53 5.43 12.51
CA ALA A 385 -15.24 4.01 12.73
C ALA A 385 -13.85 3.63 12.19
N PHE A 386 -13.45 4.23 11.06
CA PHE A 386 -12.13 3.98 10.48
C PHE A 386 -11.01 4.51 11.38
N VAL A 387 -11.10 5.76 11.86
CA VAL A 387 -10.07 6.33 12.75
C VAL A 387 -10.02 5.62 14.10
N ASP A 388 -11.16 5.20 14.63
CA ASP A 388 -11.25 4.41 15.85
C ASP A 388 -10.52 3.07 15.71
N GLU A 389 -10.76 2.35 14.61
CA GLU A 389 -10.03 1.10 14.31
C GLU A 389 -8.53 1.35 14.15
N VAL A 390 -8.13 2.43 13.48
CA VAL A 390 -6.71 2.79 13.31
C VAL A 390 -6.04 2.98 14.67
N ILE A 391 -6.64 3.77 15.56
CA ILE A 391 -6.05 4.13 16.87
C ILE A 391 -6.07 2.95 17.85
N ASN A 392 -7.16 2.18 17.88
CA ASN A 392 -7.38 1.18 18.93
C ASN A 392 -6.98 -0.25 18.52
N VAL A 393 -6.88 -0.53 17.22
CA VAL A 393 -6.62 -1.90 16.72
C VAL A 393 -5.35 -1.97 15.89
N ARG A 394 -5.15 -1.05 14.93
CA ARG A 394 -4.08 -1.19 13.92
C ARG A 394 -2.74 -0.68 14.43
N ILE A 395 -2.66 0.56 14.88
CA ILE A 395 -1.40 1.16 15.37
C ILE A 395 -0.86 0.43 16.61
N PRO A 396 -1.68 0.03 17.60
CA PRO A 396 -1.19 -0.69 18.77
C PRO A 396 -0.81 -2.16 18.51
N ASN A 397 -1.03 -2.69 17.32
CA ASN A 397 -0.79 -4.10 17.03
C ASN A 397 0.71 -4.44 17.11
N PRO A 398 1.17 -5.22 18.11
CA PRO A 398 2.58 -5.51 18.32
C PRO A 398 3.20 -6.42 17.26
N PHE A 399 2.37 -7.08 16.45
CA PHE A 399 2.83 -7.91 15.33
C PHE A 399 3.12 -7.10 14.06
N MET A 400 2.82 -5.80 14.05
CA MET A 400 3.16 -4.91 12.94
C MET A 400 4.49 -4.22 13.25
N PRO A 401 5.63 -4.71 12.73
CA PRO A 401 6.96 -4.24 13.09
C PRO A 401 7.29 -2.92 12.38
N ASP A 402 6.42 -1.92 12.53
CA ASP A 402 6.62 -0.60 11.97
C ASP A 402 7.49 0.26 12.88
N THR A 403 8.50 0.89 12.30
CA THR A 403 9.45 1.71 13.04
C THR A 403 9.22 3.20 12.76
N PRO A 404 9.38 4.08 13.77
CA PRO A 404 9.30 5.53 13.56
C PRO A 404 10.22 5.99 12.43
N GLN A 405 11.46 5.48 12.37
CA GLN A 405 12.46 5.84 11.38
C GLN A 405 12.02 5.53 9.94
N ARG A 406 11.36 4.38 9.72
CA ARG A 406 10.83 4.03 8.40
C ARG A 406 9.69 4.95 7.96
N ILE A 407 8.81 5.30 8.88
CA ILE A 407 7.65 6.16 8.59
C ILE A 407 8.08 7.62 8.39
N ALA A 408 9.12 8.08 9.10
CA ALA A 408 9.67 9.43 8.97
C ALA A 408 10.42 9.69 7.64
N THR A 409 10.66 8.66 6.82
CA THR A 409 11.23 8.84 5.47
C THR A 409 10.34 9.78 4.63
N ASP A 410 10.96 10.70 3.88
CA ASP A 410 10.31 11.64 2.96
C ASP A 410 9.19 12.49 3.61
N THR A 411 9.33 12.88 4.87
CA THR A 411 8.31 13.65 5.60
C THR A 411 8.04 15.00 4.94
N SER A 412 9.05 15.68 4.40
CA SER A 412 8.87 16.96 3.66
C SER A 412 7.90 16.85 2.49
N GLN A 413 7.83 15.66 1.85
CA GLN A 413 6.94 15.39 0.72
C GLN A 413 5.53 14.96 1.17
N LYS A 414 5.33 14.75 2.46
CA LYS A 414 4.12 14.15 3.03
C LYS A 414 3.29 15.11 3.88
N VAL A 415 3.94 16.05 4.60
CA VAL A 415 3.24 16.94 5.55
C VAL A 415 2.20 17.84 4.87
N GLY A 416 2.39 18.19 3.60
CA GLY A 416 1.43 18.96 2.82
C GLY A 416 0.08 18.25 2.68
N ILE A 417 0.09 16.99 2.29
CA ILE A 417 -1.15 16.21 2.15
C ILE A 417 -1.67 15.73 3.52
N ARG A 418 -0.78 15.45 4.49
CA ARG A 418 -1.16 14.89 5.78
C ARG A 418 -1.67 15.92 6.79
N TYR A 419 -1.11 17.12 6.78
CA TYR A 419 -1.51 18.22 7.68
C TYR A 419 -2.03 19.44 6.91
N GLY A 420 -1.35 19.80 5.81
CA GLY A 420 -1.70 20.97 5.02
C GLY A 420 -3.12 20.95 4.47
N GLU A 421 -3.64 19.79 4.06
CA GLU A 421 -5.03 19.66 3.60
C GLU A 421 -6.04 19.96 4.72
N THR A 422 -5.82 19.45 5.93
CA THR A 422 -6.65 19.76 7.10
C THR A 422 -6.54 21.25 7.45
N ILE A 423 -5.33 21.83 7.44
CA ILE A 423 -5.11 23.25 7.70
C ILE A 423 -5.86 24.12 6.67
N LYS A 424 -5.77 23.79 5.38
CA LYS A 424 -6.51 24.49 4.31
C LYS A 424 -8.02 24.41 4.52
N ALA A 425 -8.52 23.25 4.92
CA ALA A 425 -9.94 23.06 5.21
C ALA A 425 -10.40 23.94 6.39
N TYR A 426 -9.59 24.06 7.45
CA TYR A 426 -9.88 24.98 8.55
C TYR A 426 -9.88 26.44 8.11
N VAL A 427 -8.90 26.85 7.32
CA VAL A 427 -8.87 28.21 6.76
C VAL A 427 -10.10 28.49 5.90
N ALA A 428 -10.50 27.54 5.05
CA ALA A 428 -11.68 27.68 4.22
C ALA A 428 -12.98 27.75 5.03
N GLN A 429 -13.10 26.96 6.08
CA GLN A 429 -14.33 26.87 6.88
C GLN A 429 -14.43 27.94 7.98
N TYR A 430 -13.32 28.33 8.60
CA TYR A 430 -13.30 29.19 9.80
C TYR A 430 -12.55 30.51 9.60
N GLY A 431 -11.89 30.72 8.46
CA GLY A 431 -11.08 31.88 8.14
C GLY A 431 -9.61 31.78 8.57
N ASP A 432 -9.29 30.97 9.55
CA ASP A 432 -7.93 30.63 9.98
C ASP A 432 -7.87 29.22 10.60
N ALA A 433 -6.67 28.77 10.96
CA ALA A 433 -6.42 27.47 11.57
C ALA A 433 -6.05 27.55 13.08
N LYS A 434 -6.27 28.70 13.73
CA LYS A 434 -5.85 28.95 15.12
C LYS A 434 -6.45 28.02 16.15
N LYS A 435 -7.59 27.37 15.84
CA LYS A 435 -8.22 26.37 16.70
C LYS A 435 -7.40 25.09 16.83
N LEU A 436 -6.55 24.79 15.86
CA LEU A 436 -5.69 23.61 15.89
C LEU A 436 -4.64 23.73 17.01
N LYS A 437 -4.42 22.63 17.73
CA LYS A 437 -3.45 22.50 18.83
C LYS A 437 -2.45 21.38 18.54
N ALA A 438 -2.93 20.20 18.22
CA ALA A 438 -2.13 18.99 18.04
C ALA A 438 -1.41 18.95 16.68
N ILE A 439 -2.04 19.40 15.60
CA ILE A 439 -1.37 19.51 14.28
C ILE A 439 -0.20 20.51 14.33
N PRO A 440 -0.34 21.74 14.89
CA PRO A 440 0.81 22.62 15.11
C PRO A 440 1.91 21.99 15.98
N LEU A 441 1.53 21.24 17.01
CA LEU A 441 2.46 20.50 17.87
C LEU A 441 3.23 19.42 17.07
N ALA A 442 2.54 18.63 16.25
CA ALA A 442 3.17 17.63 15.40
C ALA A 442 4.13 18.24 14.36
N ILE A 443 3.80 19.43 13.82
CA ILE A 443 4.69 20.16 12.93
C ILE A 443 5.92 20.70 13.69
N ALA A 444 5.75 21.23 14.90
CA ALA A 444 6.87 21.62 15.77
C ALA A 444 7.79 20.42 16.07
N GLY A 445 7.20 19.26 16.38
CA GLY A 445 7.92 18.01 16.58
C GLY A 445 8.72 17.56 15.36
N TRP A 446 8.17 17.75 14.15
CA TRP A 446 8.93 17.49 12.92
C TRP A 446 10.11 18.46 12.76
N CYS A 447 9.92 19.73 13.00
CA CYS A 447 11.02 20.69 12.99
C CYS A 447 12.08 20.35 14.04
N ARG A 448 11.66 19.88 15.23
CA ARG A 448 12.55 19.41 16.32
C ARG A 448 13.32 18.14 15.91
N TYR A 449 12.66 17.20 15.22
CA TYR A 449 13.28 15.99 14.66
C TYR A 449 14.45 16.34 13.73
N LEU A 450 14.31 17.37 12.88
CA LEU A 450 15.34 17.78 11.93
C LEU A 450 16.67 18.20 12.57
N LEU A 451 16.73 18.43 13.89
CA LEU A 451 17.99 18.69 14.58
C LEU A 451 18.85 17.42 14.75
N GLY A 452 18.31 16.23 14.51
CA GLY A 452 19.03 14.95 14.64
C GLY A 452 19.53 14.66 16.06
N VAL A 453 18.83 15.21 17.07
CA VAL A 453 19.16 15.05 18.49
C VAL A 453 17.89 14.66 19.24
N ASP A 454 17.95 13.61 20.05
CA ASP A 454 16.81 13.11 20.84
C ASP A 454 16.48 14.01 22.05
N ASP A 455 15.46 13.65 22.82
CA ASP A 455 15.03 14.40 23.99
C ASP A 455 16.00 14.30 25.21
N LYS A 456 17.01 13.43 25.11
CA LYS A 456 18.10 13.31 26.11
C LYS A 456 19.34 14.10 25.72
N GLY A 457 19.44 14.56 24.46
CA GLY A 457 20.59 15.25 23.90
C GLY A 457 21.54 14.32 23.13
N GLU A 458 21.16 13.08 22.85
CA GLU A 458 21.93 12.13 22.08
C GLU A 458 21.62 12.26 20.59
N LYS A 459 22.64 12.12 19.74
CA LYS A 459 22.46 12.19 18.28
C LYS A 459 21.84 10.90 17.76
N PHE A 460 20.95 11.05 16.79
CA PHE A 460 20.41 9.94 16.01
C PHE A 460 20.47 10.25 14.51
N GLU A 461 20.40 9.22 13.68
CA GLU A 461 20.41 9.35 12.23
C GLU A 461 19.02 9.75 11.71
N LEU A 462 18.97 10.81 10.91
CA LEU A 462 17.74 11.26 10.24
C LEU A 462 17.39 10.31 9.10
N SER A 463 16.12 10.02 8.93
CA SER A 463 15.62 9.26 7.79
C SER A 463 15.82 10.02 6.48
N SER A 464 15.95 9.31 5.37
CA SER A 464 16.13 9.93 4.06
C SER A 464 14.95 10.83 3.70
N ASP A 465 15.27 12.00 3.12
CA ASP A 465 14.28 12.98 2.68
C ASP A 465 14.90 13.83 1.56
N PRO A 466 14.21 14.05 0.42
CA PRO A 466 14.75 14.85 -0.69
C PRO A 466 15.16 16.28 -0.31
N MET A 467 14.50 16.87 0.70
CA MET A 467 14.81 18.21 1.19
C MET A 467 15.72 18.24 2.43
N LEU A 468 16.24 17.10 2.87
CA LEU A 468 16.96 16.99 4.14
C LEU A 468 18.12 17.97 4.25
N ALA A 469 18.93 18.10 3.19
CA ALA A 469 20.08 19.01 3.16
C ALA A 469 19.66 20.48 3.30
N GLU A 470 18.59 20.90 2.65
CA GLU A 470 18.05 22.26 2.72
C GLU A 470 17.48 22.54 4.12
N LEU A 471 16.64 21.63 4.63
CA LEU A 471 15.97 21.77 5.93
C LEU A 471 16.96 21.82 7.09
N THR A 472 17.95 20.93 7.10
CA THR A 472 18.99 20.90 8.14
C THR A 472 19.92 22.12 8.04
N ALA A 473 20.23 22.61 6.81
CA ALA A 473 20.99 23.84 6.61
C ALA A 473 20.27 25.06 7.17
N ALA A 474 18.93 25.14 7.02
CA ALA A 474 18.13 26.22 7.60
C ALA A 474 18.21 26.25 9.15
N LEU A 475 18.36 25.09 9.78
CA LEU A 475 18.41 24.95 11.25
C LEU A 475 19.82 24.83 11.84
N LYS A 476 20.89 24.95 11.04
CA LYS A 476 22.27 24.70 11.46
C LYS A 476 22.75 25.48 12.69
N ASP A 477 22.20 26.69 12.89
CA ASP A 477 22.56 27.59 13.97
C ASP A 477 21.69 27.39 15.23
N VAL A 478 20.64 26.56 15.15
CA VAL A 478 19.79 26.20 16.28
C VAL A 478 20.46 25.11 17.10
N LYS A 479 20.59 25.35 18.41
CA LYS A 479 21.26 24.42 19.33
C LYS A 479 20.31 23.88 20.38
N PHE A 480 20.31 22.57 20.53
CA PHE A 480 19.61 21.93 21.64
C PHE A 480 20.13 22.39 22.99
N GLY A 481 19.23 22.79 23.89
CA GLY A 481 19.55 23.35 25.21
C GLY A 481 19.77 24.86 25.22
N GLU A 482 19.82 25.54 24.07
CA GLU A 482 20.04 27.00 23.96
C GLU A 482 18.86 27.65 23.22
N LYS A 483 17.79 28.00 23.93
CA LYS A 483 16.58 28.63 23.32
C LYS A 483 16.92 29.89 22.53
N GLU A 484 17.88 30.66 23.01
CA GLU A 484 18.34 31.93 22.45
C GLU A 484 19.05 31.76 21.09
N SER A 485 19.45 30.51 20.75
CA SER A 485 19.97 30.19 19.41
C SER A 485 18.90 30.26 18.33
N TYR A 486 17.63 30.16 18.72
CA TYR A 486 16.52 30.35 17.81
C TYR A 486 16.23 31.83 17.59
N THR A 487 16.33 32.31 16.37
CA THR A 487 16.13 33.70 15.95
C THR A 487 15.18 33.84 14.74
N GLY A 488 14.30 32.81 14.54
CA GLY A 488 13.33 32.82 13.44
C GLY A 488 13.70 31.92 12.25
N GLN A 489 14.59 30.94 12.43
CA GLN A 489 15.06 30.04 11.36
C GLN A 489 13.92 29.21 10.74
N LEU A 490 12.84 28.93 11.47
CA LEU A 490 11.70 28.18 10.93
C LEU A 490 10.90 28.96 9.89
N LYS A 491 11.06 30.28 9.81
CA LYS A 491 10.23 31.09 8.91
C LYS A 491 10.30 30.64 7.45
N SER A 492 11.47 30.30 6.95
CA SER A 492 11.65 29.80 5.58
C SER A 492 11.00 28.44 5.35
N ILE A 493 10.88 27.61 6.39
CA ILE A 493 10.25 26.29 6.32
C ILE A 493 8.73 26.45 6.42
N LEU A 494 8.23 27.15 7.44
CA LEU A 494 6.79 27.25 7.74
C LEU A 494 6.01 28.11 6.73
N SER A 495 6.66 29.02 6.02
CA SER A 495 6.05 29.78 4.93
C SER A 495 6.13 29.08 3.57
N ASN A 496 6.81 27.92 3.48
CA ASN A 496 7.04 27.23 2.21
C ASN A 496 5.78 26.45 1.78
N GLU A 497 5.05 27.01 0.83
CA GLU A 497 3.85 26.40 0.26
C GLU A 497 4.12 25.10 -0.51
N ASN A 498 5.36 24.84 -0.97
CA ASN A 498 5.72 23.57 -1.59
C ASN A 498 5.78 22.42 -0.57
N ILE A 499 6.03 22.72 0.71
CA ILE A 499 6.07 21.74 1.79
C ILE A 499 4.65 21.48 2.33
N PHE A 500 3.93 22.55 2.69
CA PHE A 500 2.65 22.45 3.41
C PHE A 500 1.41 22.67 2.51
N GLY A 501 1.59 23.10 1.27
CA GLY A 501 0.49 23.49 0.39
C GLY A 501 -0.18 24.82 0.77
N ILE A 502 0.28 25.46 1.83
CA ILE A 502 -0.19 26.74 2.36
C ILE A 502 0.92 27.36 3.23
N ASP A 503 1.00 28.68 3.27
CA ASP A 503 1.84 29.44 4.21
C ASP A 503 1.21 29.36 5.62
N LEU A 504 1.91 28.76 6.58
CA LEU A 504 1.38 28.52 7.93
C LEU A 504 1.22 29.81 8.75
N TYR A 505 1.95 30.89 8.42
CA TYR A 505 1.72 32.20 9.04
C TYR A 505 0.41 32.81 8.54
N LYS A 506 0.15 32.73 7.23
CA LYS A 506 -1.14 33.16 6.66
C LYS A 506 -2.31 32.31 7.19
N ALA A 507 -2.08 31.04 7.50
CA ALA A 507 -3.06 30.17 8.14
C ALA A 507 -3.28 30.50 9.63
N GLY A 508 -2.44 31.36 10.23
CA GLY A 508 -2.56 31.85 11.62
C GLY A 508 -1.96 30.91 12.68
N ILE A 509 -1.10 29.96 12.29
CA ILE A 509 -0.48 28.99 13.21
C ILE A 509 1.06 29.02 13.19
N GLY A 510 1.70 29.81 12.32
CA GLY A 510 3.16 29.83 12.20
C GLY A 510 3.85 30.20 13.50
N GLU A 511 3.45 31.30 14.14
CA GLU A 511 4.01 31.76 15.41
C GLU A 511 3.81 30.73 16.54
N LYS A 512 2.65 30.09 16.58
CA LYS A 512 2.37 29.03 17.55
C LYS A 512 3.33 27.85 17.40
N ILE A 513 3.65 27.46 16.15
CA ILE A 513 4.61 26.38 15.89
C ILE A 513 6.01 26.78 16.35
N GLU A 514 6.43 28.02 16.08
CA GLU A 514 7.71 28.55 16.58
C GLU A 514 7.79 28.52 18.12
N GLU A 515 6.74 28.97 18.82
CA GLU A 515 6.67 28.94 20.29
C GLU A 515 6.80 27.50 20.83
N LEU A 516 6.13 26.52 20.22
CA LEU A 516 6.22 25.10 20.57
C LEU A 516 7.62 24.57 20.32
N PHE A 517 8.20 24.86 19.16
CA PHE A 517 9.57 24.47 18.82
C PHE A 517 10.60 25.01 19.81
N VAL A 518 10.49 26.30 20.19
CA VAL A 518 11.39 26.91 21.20
C VAL A 518 11.25 26.22 22.56
N LYS A 519 10.06 25.77 22.93
CA LYS A 519 9.88 24.93 24.13
C LYS A 519 10.59 23.59 23.99
N GLU A 520 10.48 22.93 22.86
CA GLU A 520 11.02 21.59 22.61
C GLU A 520 12.56 21.55 22.49
N ILE A 521 13.20 22.65 22.11
CA ILE A 521 14.67 22.74 22.07
C ILE A 521 15.30 23.11 23.41
N ALA A 522 14.52 23.31 24.46
CA ALA A 522 14.98 23.87 25.74
C ALA A 522 16.01 23.01 26.50
N GLY A 523 16.17 21.75 26.15
CA GLY A 523 17.11 20.84 26.77
C GLY A 523 16.48 19.46 27.06
N PRO A 524 17.18 18.60 27.80
CA PRO A 524 16.71 17.24 28.08
C PRO A 524 15.32 17.20 28.72
N GLY A 525 14.43 16.35 28.22
CA GLY A 525 13.06 16.21 28.69
C GLY A 525 12.09 17.31 28.23
N ALA A 526 12.56 18.24 27.41
CA ALA A 526 11.76 19.39 26.97
C ALA A 526 10.62 18.99 26.01
N VAL A 527 10.84 18.03 25.14
CA VAL A 527 9.82 17.49 24.24
C VAL A 527 8.72 16.82 25.05
N ARG A 528 9.07 15.94 25.95
CA ARG A 528 8.11 15.27 26.85
C ARG A 528 7.28 16.27 27.65
N LYS A 529 7.92 17.29 28.20
CA LYS A 529 7.26 18.37 28.94
C LYS A 529 6.29 19.14 28.05
N THR A 530 6.71 19.49 26.82
CA THR A 530 5.89 20.27 25.87
C THR A 530 4.66 19.46 25.44
N LEU A 531 4.81 18.18 25.13
CA LEU A 531 3.69 17.27 24.85
C LEU A 531 2.68 17.28 26.00
N LYS A 532 3.16 17.05 27.23
CA LYS A 532 2.31 17.01 28.43
C LYS A 532 1.55 18.32 28.66
N GLU A 533 2.22 19.47 28.54
CA GLU A 533 1.61 20.78 28.78
C GLU A 533 0.55 21.17 27.71
N ASN A 534 0.65 20.66 26.47
CA ASN A 534 -0.25 21.04 25.40
C ASN A 534 -1.35 20.01 25.10
N LEU A 535 -1.29 18.81 25.72
CA LEU A 535 -2.26 17.73 25.55
C LEU A 535 -3.05 17.42 26.84
N THR A 536 -2.83 18.16 27.90
CA THR A 536 -3.71 18.13 29.09
C THR A 536 -4.95 18.99 28.84
N ASP A 537 -6.11 18.52 29.33
CA ASP A 537 -7.43 19.18 29.26
C ASP A 537 -7.43 20.60 29.83
#